data_07bc637ba59d769adcff2fa76d774c03
#
_entry.id   07bc637ba59d769adcff2fa76d774c03
#
_cell.length_a   1.000
_cell.length_b   1.000
_cell.length_c   1.000
_cell.angle_alpha   90.00
_cell.angle_beta   90.00
_cell.angle_gamma   90.00
#
_symmetry.space_group_name_H-M   'P 1'
#
loop_
_entity.id
_entity.type
_entity.pdbx_description
1 polymer ?
#
loop_
_entity_poly.entity_id
_entity_poly.type
_entity_poly.pdbx_seq_one_letter_code
_entity_poly.pdbx_strand_id
1 'polypeptide(L)'
;MSQTVYDFQALSIKGEPADLASQRGKVLLIVNTASACGFTPQFAGLERLWEDYAARGLVVVGFPSNEFGGQDPGSNEEIASFCELNYGVSFPMMAKTKVNGAEAHPLWKWLKGEKPGILGTEAIKWNFTKFLVGRDGQVIKRYAPNDAPEKLREDIEAALKI
;
A
#
# COMPACT_ATOMS: atom_id res chain seq x y z
N MET A 1 15.40 19.27 6.02
CA MET A 1 15.57 17.93 5.43
C MET A 1 14.22 17.36 5.02
N SER A 2 14.19 16.73 3.86
CA SER A 2 12.97 16.14 3.35
C SER A 2 12.60 14.90 4.15
N GLN A 3 11.30 14.71 4.37
CA GLN A 3 10.81 13.46 4.92
C GLN A 3 10.94 12.35 3.88
N THR A 4 11.07 11.13 4.36
CA THR A 4 11.01 9.93 3.53
C THR A 4 9.99 8.98 4.15
N VAL A 5 9.67 7.90 3.42
CA VAL A 5 8.78 6.86 3.93
C VAL A 5 9.31 6.25 5.24
N TYR A 6 10.62 6.30 5.44
CA TYR A 6 11.27 5.70 6.62
C TYR A 6 11.04 6.48 7.91
N ASP A 7 10.50 7.69 7.82
CA ASP A 7 10.17 8.50 8.99
C ASP A 7 8.85 8.11 9.66
N PHE A 8 8.13 7.15 9.08
CA PHE A 8 6.80 6.79 9.54
C PHE A 8 6.76 5.39 10.16
N GLN A 9 5.83 5.24 11.10
CA GLN A 9 5.59 3.98 11.80
C GLN A 9 4.13 3.58 11.59
N ALA A 10 3.87 2.27 11.65
CA ALA A 10 2.52 1.74 11.54
C ALA A 10 2.36 0.57 12.51
N LEU A 11 1.15 0.04 12.61
CA LEU A 11 0.89 -1.21 13.30
C LEU A 11 0.62 -2.28 12.27
N SER A 12 1.19 -3.46 12.45
CA SER A 12 0.85 -4.61 11.60
C SER A 12 -0.60 -5.01 11.86
N ILE A 13 -1.17 -5.78 10.96
CA ILE A 13 -2.54 -6.26 11.11
C ILE A 13 -2.71 -7.13 12.38
N LYS A 14 -1.61 -7.63 12.92
CA LYS A 14 -1.60 -8.38 14.20
C LYS A 14 -1.39 -7.48 15.41
N GLY A 15 -1.31 -6.16 15.22
CA GLY A 15 -1.15 -5.20 16.30
C GLY A 15 0.28 -4.99 16.77
N GLU A 16 1.26 -5.49 16.06
CA GLU A 16 2.67 -5.31 16.41
C GLU A 16 3.25 -4.06 15.74
N PRO A 17 4.21 -3.38 16.36
CA PRO A 17 4.87 -2.24 15.72
C PRO A 17 5.54 -2.64 14.40
N ALA A 18 5.33 -1.82 13.37
CA ALA A 18 5.93 -2.01 12.06
C ALA A 18 6.60 -0.69 11.65
N ASP A 19 7.86 -0.52 12.03
CA ASP A 19 8.63 0.67 11.73
C ASP A 19 9.12 0.61 10.27
N LEU A 20 8.70 1.57 9.46
CA LEU A 20 9.09 1.60 8.05
C LEU A 20 10.59 1.88 7.86
N ALA A 21 11.26 2.40 8.88
CA ALA A 21 12.71 2.54 8.85
C ALA A 21 13.42 1.20 8.66
N SER A 22 12.80 0.09 9.07
CA SER A 22 13.36 -1.24 8.86
C SER A 22 13.41 -1.65 7.39
N GLN A 23 12.73 -0.91 6.51
CA GLN A 23 12.68 -1.19 5.08
C GLN A 23 13.63 -0.33 4.26
N ARG A 24 14.59 0.35 4.91
CA ARG A 24 15.55 1.20 4.21
C ARG A 24 16.25 0.45 3.08
N GLY A 25 16.38 1.13 1.94
CA GLY A 25 17.05 0.58 0.76
C GLY A 25 16.16 -0.32 -0.10
N LYS A 26 14.91 -0.56 0.31
CA LYS A 26 13.96 -1.36 -0.46
C LYS A 26 13.00 -0.47 -1.25
N VAL A 27 12.45 -1.03 -2.32
CA VAL A 27 11.37 -0.39 -3.07
C VAL A 27 10.05 -0.81 -2.42
N LEU A 28 9.17 0.15 -2.14
CA LEU A 28 7.88 -0.14 -1.50
C LEU A 28 6.73 0.12 -2.46
N LEU A 29 5.75 -0.77 -2.47
CA LEU A 29 4.47 -0.55 -3.12
C LEU A 29 3.42 -0.51 -2.01
N ILE A 30 2.90 0.69 -1.75
CA ILE A 30 1.95 0.93 -0.66
C ILE A 30 0.56 1.07 -1.24
N VAL A 31 -0.38 0.30 -0.75
CA VAL A 31 -1.72 0.23 -1.32
C VAL A 31 -2.78 0.18 -0.22
N ASN A 32 -3.88 0.94 -0.38
CA ASN A 32 -5.02 0.82 0.51
C ASN A 32 -5.95 -0.27 -0.03
N THR A 33 -6.36 -1.18 0.85
CA THR A 33 -7.03 -2.41 0.43
C THR A 33 -8.44 -2.53 1.02
N ALA A 34 -9.24 -3.43 0.44
CA ALA A 34 -10.57 -3.74 0.92
C ALA A 34 -10.91 -5.20 0.60
N SER A 35 -11.74 -5.82 1.45
CA SER A 35 -12.13 -7.22 1.31
C SER A 35 -13.43 -7.43 0.54
N ALA A 36 -14.18 -6.36 0.24
CA ALA A 36 -15.49 -6.47 -0.40
C ALA A 36 -15.68 -5.47 -1.56
N CYS A 37 -14.60 -5.06 -2.23
CA CYS A 37 -14.60 -4.13 -3.34
C CYS A 37 -14.57 -4.88 -4.67
N GLY A 38 -15.08 -4.25 -5.74
CA GLY A 38 -14.94 -4.80 -7.10
C GLY A 38 -13.48 -4.98 -7.53
N PHE A 39 -12.54 -4.22 -6.95
CA PHE A 39 -11.11 -4.37 -7.21
C PHE A 39 -10.41 -5.35 -6.27
N THR A 40 -11.12 -5.96 -5.32
CA THR A 40 -10.52 -6.90 -4.36
C THR A 40 -9.72 -8.03 -5.03
N PRO A 41 -10.12 -8.55 -6.21
CA PRO A 41 -9.30 -9.54 -6.91
C PRO A 41 -7.87 -9.08 -7.23
N GLN A 42 -7.57 -7.78 -7.15
CA GLN A 42 -6.20 -7.29 -7.32
C GLN A 42 -5.24 -7.82 -6.25
N PHE A 43 -5.74 -8.34 -5.12
CA PHE A 43 -4.88 -9.03 -4.16
C PHE A 43 -4.04 -10.13 -4.82
N ALA A 44 -4.62 -10.85 -5.77
CA ALA A 44 -3.89 -11.92 -6.47
C ALA A 44 -2.69 -11.36 -7.25
N GLY A 45 -2.89 -10.25 -7.95
CA GLY A 45 -1.82 -9.59 -8.70
C GLY A 45 -0.76 -8.98 -7.79
N LEU A 46 -1.19 -8.40 -6.67
CA LEU A 46 -0.25 -7.85 -5.67
C LEU A 46 0.61 -8.97 -5.07
N GLU A 47 0.01 -10.11 -4.76
CA GLU A 47 0.76 -11.25 -4.23
C GLU A 47 1.77 -11.77 -5.25
N ARG A 48 1.41 -11.78 -6.54
CA ARG A 48 2.36 -12.17 -7.60
C ARG A 48 3.54 -11.20 -7.69
N LEU A 49 3.30 -9.89 -7.57
CA LEU A 49 4.40 -8.92 -7.53
C LEU A 49 5.32 -9.18 -6.35
N TRP A 50 4.74 -9.46 -5.20
CA TRP A 50 5.50 -9.78 -4.00
C TRP A 50 6.35 -11.04 -4.19
N GLU A 51 5.76 -12.11 -4.72
CA GLU A 51 6.48 -13.36 -4.96
C GLU A 51 7.60 -13.19 -5.98
N ASP A 52 7.34 -12.42 -7.04
CA ASP A 52 8.31 -12.26 -8.12
C ASP A 52 9.48 -11.32 -7.77
N TYR A 53 9.24 -10.30 -6.93
CA TYR A 53 10.22 -9.25 -6.73
C TYR A 53 10.73 -9.11 -5.29
N ALA A 54 10.17 -9.81 -4.31
CA ALA A 54 10.61 -9.68 -2.92
C ALA A 54 12.11 -9.96 -2.75
N ALA A 55 12.61 -10.99 -3.41
CA ALA A 55 14.03 -11.35 -3.36
C ALA A 55 14.93 -10.28 -3.97
N ARG A 56 14.38 -9.42 -4.85
CA ARG A 56 15.11 -8.33 -5.50
C ARG A 56 14.99 -7.01 -4.73
N GLY A 57 14.22 -6.98 -3.65
CA GLY A 57 14.11 -5.81 -2.79
C GLY A 57 12.77 -5.08 -2.81
N LEU A 58 11.71 -5.65 -3.39
CA LEU A 58 10.37 -5.07 -3.32
C LEU A 58 9.68 -5.50 -2.03
N VAL A 59 8.99 -4.56 -1.37
CA VAL A 59 8.05 -4.86 -0.29
C VAL A 59 6.69 -4.30 -0.66
N VAL A 60 5.69 -5.16 -0.75
CA VAL A 60 4.29 -4.74 -0.92
C VAL A 60 3.70 -4.56 0.46
N VAL A 61 3.06 -3.41 0.72
CA VAL A 61 2.50 -3.10 2.04
C VAL A 61 1.03 -2.73 1.86
N GLY A 62 0.14 -3.55 2.42
CA GLY A 62 -1.30 -3.32 2.34
C GLY A 62 -1.85 -2.63 3.58
N PHE A 63 -2.69 -1.61 3.38
CA PHE A 63 -3.36 -0.88 4.45
C PHE A 63 -4.87 -1.00 4.26
N PRO A 64 -5.55 -1.91 5.00
CA PRO A 64 -7.00 -2.00 4.91
C PRO A 64 -7.67 -0.70 5.35
N SER A 65 -8.72 -0.29 4.64
CA SER A 65 -9.48 0.92 4.95
C SER A 65 -10.96 0.68 4.68
N ASN A 66 -11.82 1.14 5.60
CA ASN A 66 -13.27 1.01 5.48
C ASN A 66 -13.95 2.32 5.04
N GLU A 67 -13.19 3.29 4.53
CA GLU A 67 -13.73 4.61 4.19
C GLU A 67 -14.52 4.65 2.90
N PHE A 68 -14.31 3.69 2.00
CA PHE A 68 -14.91 3.72 0.66
C PHE A 68 -16.02 2.69 0.55
N GLY A 69 -17.26 3.16 0.69
CA GLY A 69 -18.44 2.29 0.60
C GLY A 69 -18.55 1.26 1.72
N GLY A 70 -17.78 1.40 2.80
CA GLY A 70 -17.80 0.41 3.88
C GLY A 70 -17.36 -0.97 3.42
N GLN A 71 -16.41 -1.05 2.48
CA GLN A 71 -16.05 -2.31 1.83
C GLN A 71 -14.93 -3.11 2.53
N ASP A 72 -14.59 -2.70 3.75
CA ASP A 72 -13.67 -3.45 4.60
C ASP A 72 -14.14 -3.41 6.07
N PRO A 73 -15.37 -3.90 6.34
CA PRO A 73 -16.00 -3.71 7.65
C PRO A 73 -15.48 -4.62 8.75
N GLY A 74 -14.75 -5.68 8.41
CA GLY A 74 -14.30 -6.67 9.37
C GLY A 74 -13.24 -6.15 10.34
N SER A 75 -12.98 -6.93 11.38
CA SER A 75 -11.87 -6.69 12.29
C SER A 75 -10.55 -6.98 11.57
N ASN A 76 -9.42 -6.54 12.18
CA ASN A 76 -8.10 -6.86 11.64
C ASN A 76 -7.90 -8.38 11.48
N GLU A 77 -8.37 -9.17 12.43
CA GLU A 77 -8.26 -10.64 12.37
C GLU A 77 -9.07 -11.22 11.22
N GLU A 78 -10.29 -10.72 11.03
CA GLU A 78 -11.16 -11.17 9.93
C GLU A 78 -10.57 -10.80 8.58
N ILE A 79 -10.02 -9.60 8.45
CA ILE A 79 -9.39 -9.13 7.20
C ILE A 79 -8.16 -9.98 6.90
N ALA A 80 -7.31 -10.25 7.90
CA ALA A 80 -6.12 -11.08 7.72
C ALA A 80 -6.50 -12.48 7.24
N SER A 81 -7.51 -13.08 7.87
CA SER A 81 -7.99 -14.41 7.48
C SER A 81 -8.56 -14.42 6.06
N PHE A 82 -9.34 -13.41 5.71
CA PHE A 82 -9.90 -13.27 4.37
C PHE A 82 -8.79 -13.23 3.30
N CYS A 83 -7.79 -12.40 3.51
CA CYS A 83 -6.69 -12.24 2.56
C CYS A 83 -5.90 -13.53 2.38
N GLU A 84 -5.60 -14.21 3.48
CA GLU A 84 -4.85 -15.45 3.43
C GLU A 84 -5.63 -16.58 2.77
N LEU A 85 -6.90 -16.78 3.16
CA LEU A 85 -7.72 -17.88 2.68
C LEU A 85 -8.14 -17.71 1.21
N ASN A 86 -8.43 -16.49 0.79
CA ASN A 86 -8.98 -16.27 -0.55
C ASN A 86 -7.93 -15.92 -1.61
N TYR A 87 -6.80 -15.32 -1.21
CA TYR A 87 -5.79 -14.85 -2.16
C TYR A 87 -4.37 -15.27 -1.81
N GLY A 88 -4.19 -16.01 -0.71
CA GLY A 88 -2.87 -16.47 -0.30
C GLY A 88 -1.92 -15.32 0.00
N VAL A 89 -2.43 -14.19 0.49
CA VAL A 89 -1.63 -13.00 0.75
C VAL A 89 -0.54 -13.31 1.77
N SER A 90 0.73 -13.09 1.38
CA SER A 90 1.88 -13.27 2.25
C SER A 90 2.72 -12.00 2.40
N PHE A 91 2.41 -10.93 1.66
CA PHE A 91 3.08 -9.65 1.85
C PHE A 91 2.56 -8.96 3.13
N PRO A 92 3.36 -8.04 3.70
CA PRO A 92 2.96 -7.35 4.94
C PRO A 92 1.63 -6.63 4.82
N MET A 93 0.72 -6.92 5.75
CA MET A 93 -0.53 -6.19 5.91
C MET A 93 -0.49 -5.40 7.21
N MET A 94 -0.95 -4.16 7.15
CA MET A 94 -1.03 -3.28 8.31
C MET A 94 -2.43 -3.30 8.90
N ALA A 95 -2.57 -2.77 10.12
CA ALA A 95 -3.87 -2.63 10.76
C ALA A 95 -4.77 -1.68 9.98
N LYS A 96 -6.06 -1.92 10.02
CA LYS A 96 -7.06 -1.06 9.36
C LYS A 96 -6.83 0.39 9.78
N THR A 97 -6.87 1.31 8.81
CA THR A 97 -6.57 2.71 9.05
C THR A 97 -7.42 3.63 8.18
N LYS A 98 -7.37 4.92 8.47
CA LYS A 98 -7.96 5.95 7.61
C LYS A 98 -6.90 6.55 6.71
N VAL A 99 -7.27 6.85 5.48
CA VAL A 99 -6.35 7.41 4.48
C VAL A 99 -6.72 8.84 4.08
N ASN A 100 -7.92 9.30 4.44
CA ASN A 100 -8.39 10.66 4.16
C ASN A 100 -8.83 11.38 5.43
N GLY A 101 -8.91 12.72 5.35
CA GLY A 101 -9.40 13.57 6.42
C GLY A 101 -8.36 13.85 7.49
N ALA A 102 -8.80 14.53 8.55
CA ALA A 102 -7.92 14.94 9.63
C ALA A 102 -7.34 13.77 10.41
N GLU A 103 -8.05 12.64 10.43
CA GLU A 103 -7.65 11.44 11.16
C GLU A 103 -6.87 10.44 10.31
N ALA A 104 -6.51 10.82 9.07
CA ALA A 104 -5.72 9.95 8.21
C ALA A 104 -4.37 9.62 8.86
N HIS A 105 -3.90 8.40 8.64
CA HIS A 105 -2.60 7.97 9.11
C HIS A 105 -1.53 8.93 8.57
N PRO A 106 -0.54 9.35 9.39
CA PRO A 106 0.49 10.30 8.94
C PRO A 106 1.20 9.90 7.66
N LEU A 107 1.48 8.62 7.47
CA LEU A 107 2.08 8.12 6.23
C LEU A 107 1.21 8.47 5.03
N TRP A 108 -0.10 8.28 5.13
CA TRP A 108 -1.02 8.53 4.01
C TRP A 108 -1.16 10.03 3.72
N LYS A 109 -1.10 10.88 4.75
CA LYS A 109 -1.05 12.34 4.55
C LYS A 109 0.18 12.73 3.74
N TRP A 110 1.31 12.16 4.08
CA TRP A 110 2.57 12.44 3.38
C TRP A 110 2.54 11.92 1.94
N LEU A 111 2.09 10.68 1.72
CA LEU A 111 1.99 10.10 0.38
C LEU A 111 1.15 10.97 -0.55
N LYS A 112 -0.02 11.41 -0.09
CA LYS A 112 -0.94 12.23 -0.88
C LYS A 112 -0.34 13.59 -1.23
N GLY A 113 0.39 14.17 -0.30
CA GLY A 113 1.04 15.46 -0.52
C GLY A 113 2.19 15.36 -1.52
N GLU A 114 2.93 14.25 -1.50
CA GLU A 114 4.07 14.04 -2.40
C GLU A 114 3.64 13.76 -3.84
N LYS A 115 2.56 13.02 -4.04
CA LYS A 115 2.04 12.70 -5.37
C LYS A 115 0.51 12.82 -5.39
N PRO A 116 -0.01 14.04 -5.67
CA PRO A 116 -1.44 14.24 -5.85
C PRO A 116 -1.98 13.45 -7.05
N GLY A 117 -3.28 13.20 -7.03
CA GLY A 117 -3.96 12.53 -8.12
C GLY A 117 -4.37 13.47 -9.25
N ILE A 118 -5.42 13.09 -9.97
CA ILE A 118 -5.95 13.84 -11.11
C ILE A 118 -6.28 15.28 -10.70
N LEU A 119 -5.89 16.25 -11.53
CA LEU A 119 -6.13 17.68 -11.34
C LEU A 119 -5.56 18.22 -10.01
N GLY A 120 -4.51 17.60 -9.51
CA GLY A 120 -3.84 18.04 -8.29
C GLY A 120 -4.59 17.71 -7.00
N THR A 121 -5.64 16.89 -7.05
CA THR A 121 -6.37 16.49 -5.83
C THR A 121 -5.56 15.49 -5.04
N GLU A 122 -5.43 15.73 -3.73
CA GLU A 122 -4.66 14.84 -2.85
C GLU A 122 -5.46 13.64 -2.37
N ALA A 123 -6.76 13.81 -2.13
CA ALA A 123 -7.61 12.76 -1.55
C ALA A 123 -7.50 11.44 -2.29
N ILE A 124 -7.49 10.35 -1.51
CA ILE A 124 -7.61 9.00 -2.05
C ILE A 124 -9.06 8.83 -2.49
N LYS A 125 -9.27 8.46 -3.75
CA LYS A 125 -10.62 8.43 -4.34
C LYS A 125 -11.34 7.11 -4.11
N TRP A 126 -10.61 6.00 -3.99
CA TRP A 126 -11.20 4.69 -3.82
C TRP A 126 -10.18 3.68 -3.30
N ASN A 127 -10.64 2.46 -3.03
CA ASN A 127 -9.77 1.34 -2.64
C ASN A 127 -8.79 0.98 -3.75
N PHE A 128 -7.66 0.40 -3.38
CA PHE A 128 -6.59 -0.06 -4.28
C PHE A 128 -5.91 1.07 -5.06
N THR A 129 -5.82 2.25 -4.48
CA THR A 129 -4.88 3.30 -4.90
C THR A 129 -3.48 2.87 -4.45
N LYS A 130 -2.49 3.01 -5.32
CA LYS A 130 -1.13 2.55 -5.05
C LYS A 130 -0.14 3.69 -5.14
N PHE A 131 0.92 3.60 -4.31
CA PHE A 131 2.06 4.51 -4.35
C PHE A 131 3.35 3.70 -4.45
N LEU A 132 4.18 4.00 -5.44
CA LEU A 132 5.49 3.38 -5.58
C LEU A 132 6.55 4.28 -4.94
N VAL A 133 7.35 3.70 -4.05
CA VAL A 133 8.40 4.42 -3.32
C VAL A 133 9.75 3.81 -3.67
N GLY A 134 10.70 4.66 -4.04
CA GLY A 134 12.04 4.21 -4.44
C GLY A 134 12.92 3.85 -3.27
N ARG A 135 14.12 3.35 -3.58
CA ARG A 135 15.08 2.91 -2.56
C ARG A 135 15.58 4.04 -1.65
N ASP A 136 15.44 5.29 -2.11
CA ASP A 136 15.78 6.48 -1.33
C ASP A 136 14.65 6.93 -0.40
N GLY A 137 13.53 6.22 -0.40
CA GLY A 137 12.38 6.55 0.43
C GLY A 137 11.47 7.64 -0.13
N GLN A 138 11.72 8.12 -1.36
CA GLN A 138 10.91 9.14 -2.00
C GLN A 138 9.84 8.52 -2.88
N VAL A 139 8.66 9.14 -2.94
CA VAL A 139 7.56 8.65 -3.76
C VAL A 139 7.88 8.91 -5.24
N ILE A 140 7.82 7.85 -6.04
CA ILE A 140 8.07 7.92 -7.47
C ILE A 140 6.78 8.23 -8.24
N LYS A 141 5.69 7.52 -7.93
CA LYS A 141 4.47 7.59 -8.71
C LYS A 141 3.24 7.13 -7.91
N ARG A 142 2.09 7.68 -8.25
CA ARG A 142 0.78 7.27 -7.74
C ARG A 142 -0.01 6.61 -8.86
N TYR A 143 -0.70 5.52 -8.54
CA TYR A 143 -1.52 4.76 -9.50
C TYR A 143 -2.98 4.75 -9.07
N ALA A 144 -3.87 4.84 -10.05
CA ALA A 144 -5.31 4.80 -9.80
C ALA A 144 -5.78 3.38 -9.43
N PRO A 145 -6.95 3.24 -8.80
CA PRO A 145 -7.49 1.92 -8.47
C PRO A 145 -7.57 0.94 -9.64
N ASN A 146 -7.93 1.44 -10.82
CA ASN A 146 -8.06 0.58 -12.01
C ASN A 146 -6.74 0.26 -12.71
N ASP A 147 -5.62 0.77 -12.21
CA ASP A 147 -4.31 0.34 -12.70
C ASP A 147 -3.99 -1.01 -12.09
N ALA A 148 -4.16 -2.08 -12.86
CA ALA A 148 -3.93 -3.42 -12.37
C ALA A 148 -2.47 -3.65 -11.98
N PRO A 149 -2.20 -4.50 -10.97
CA PRO A 149 -0.82 -4.73 -10.51
C PRO A 149 0.17 -5.10 -11.62
N GLU A 150 -0.24 -5.84 -12.63
CA GLU A 150 0.63 -6.24 -13.74
C GLU A 150 1.19 -5.03 -14.51
N LYS A 151 0.43 -3.95 -14.56
CA LYS A 151 0.84 -2.72 -15.26
C LYS A 151 1.98 -2.00 -14.55
N LEU A 152 2.23 -2.32 -13.29
CA LEU A 152 3.26 -1.67 -12.50
C LEU A 152 4.63 -2.33 -12.62
N ARG A 153 4.72 -3.49 -13.28
CA ARG A 153 5.97 -4.27 -13.35
C ARG A 153 7.13 -3.47 -13.94
N GLU A 154 6.90 -2.77 -15.02
CA GLU A 154 7.95 -1.99 -15.67
C GLU A 154 8.54 -0.92 -14.73
N ASP A 155 7.66 -0.16 -14.06
CA ASP A 155 8.08 0.88 -13.12
C ASP A 155 8.80 0.27 -11.89
N ILE A 156 8.30 -0.86 -11.41
CA ILE A 156 8.93 -1.57 -10.29
C ILE A 156 10.33 -2.02 -10.67
N GLU A 157 10.49 -2.61 -11.84
CA GLU A 157 11.80 -3.08 -12.30
C GLU A 157 12.77 -1.93 -12.47
N ALA A 158 12.30 -0.79 -13.00
CA ALA A 158 13.13 0.40 -13.13
C ALA A 158 13.59 0.90 -11.75
N ALA A 159 12.70 0.93 -10.76
CA ALA A 159 13.03 1.35 -9.40
C ALA A 159 14.03 0.40 -8.73
N LEU A 160 13.93 -0.89 -8.98
CA LEU A 160 14.79 -1.91 -8.38
C LEU A 160 16.24 -1.84 -8.91
N LYS A 161 16.43 -1.25 -10.09
CA LYS A 161 17.77 -1.14 -10.71
C LYS A 161 18.63 -0.01 -10.15
N ILE A 162 18.04 0.89 -9.40
CA ILE A 162 18.76 2.07 -8.88
C ILE A 162 19.59 1.74 -7.65
#